data_de61c9818596edd35c9624d1394fd25c
#
_entry.id   de61c9818596edd35c9624d1394fd25c
#
_cell.length_a   1.000
_cell.length_b   1.000
_cell.length_c   1.000
_cell.angle_alpha   90.00
_cell.angle_beta   90.00
_cell.angle_gamma   90.00
#
_symmetry.space_group_name_H-M   'P 1'
#
loop_
_entity.id
_entity.type
_entity.pdbx_description
1 polymer ?
#
loop_
_entity_poly.entity_id
_entity_poly.type
_entity_poly.pdbx_seq_one_letter_code
_entity_poly.pdbx_strand_id
1 'polypeptide(L)'
;MSCPLVTKQEFLKVQYDLLRIGFDADRGAWGDVETLVSAKETGLGCTFPTVSPDGRFLLFCMTDRGSFSIVRQGTDLYLMDIEKKSYKKLEINSDHSDSYHAWSSNSKWIIFTSKRTEGIFGKFFISYIDEGGNAHKPLLLPQQNPRFYENFTKSFQRAEFTTAPIKDPAYLNDIIDDTGKIITAAYEENKR
;
A
#
# COMPACT_ATOMS: atom_id res chain seq x y z
N MET A 1 11.36 -19.52 23.28
CA MET A 1 11.81 -18.11 23.32
C MET A 1 10.56 -17.24 23.39
N SER A 2 10.33 -16.56 24.50
CA SER A 2 9.24 -15.60 24.61
C SER A 2 9.61 -14.37 23.78
N CYS A 3 8.79 -14.01 22.81
CA CYS A 3 8.93 -12.73 22.11
C CYS A 3 8.81 -11.60 23.16
N PRO A 4 9.79 -10.71 23.30
CA PRO A 4 9.67 -9.63 24.25
C PRO A 4 8.47 -8.77 23.86
N LEU A 5 7.58 -8.51 24.84
CA LEU A 5 6.44 -7.64 24.66
C LEU A 5 6.96 -6.23 24.35
N VAL A 6 6.77 -5.79 23.12
CA VAL A 6 7.09 -4.42 22.70
C VAL A 6 6.18 -3.46 23.45
N THR A 7 6.74 -2.54 24.21
CA THR A 7 5.95 -1.53 24.91
C THR A 7 5.29 -0.57 23.93
N LYS A 8 4.20 0.10 24.36
CA LYS A 8 3.53 1.12 23.53
C LYS A 8 4.50 2.23 23.09
N GLN A 9 5.46 2.60 23.91
CA GLN A 9 6.47 3.62 23.60
C GLN A 9 7.47 3.14 22.55
N GLU A 10 7.89 1.87 22.59
CA GLU A 10 8.78 1.27 21.59
C GLU A 10 8.07 1.10 20.26
N PHE A 11 6.80 0.65 20.28
CA PHE A 11 5.98 0.55 19.09
C PHE A 11 5.83 1.89 18.35
N LEU A 12 5.71 2.99 19.07
CA LEU A 12 5.60 4.33 18.48
C LEU A 12 6.91 4.82 17.82
N LYS A 13 8.03 4.18 18.10
CA LYS A 13 9.35 4.52 17.52
C LYS A 13 9.72 3.64 16.33
N VAL A 14 8.93 2.60 16.05
CA VAL A 14 9.20 1.70 14.93
C VAL A 14 9.05 2.44 13.62
N GLN A 15 10.09 2.43 12.80
CA GLN A 15 10.11 2.94 11.44
C GLN A 15 10.75 1.88 10.54
N TYR A 16 10.33 1.79 9.30
CA TYR A 16 10.80 0.78 8.37
C TYR A 16 11.57 1.43 7.23
N ASP A 17 12.74 0.88 6.94
CA ASP A 17 13.46 1.18 5.70
C ASP A 17 12.71 0.57 4.51
N LEU A 18 12.92 1.13 3.33
CA LEU A 18 12.51 0.53 2.08
C LEU A 18 13.71 -0.21 1.48
N LEU A 19 13.59 -1.52 1.39
CA LEU A 19 14.67 -2.40 0.94
C LEU A 19 14.29 -3.08 -0.37
N ARG A 20 15.30 -3.40 -1.18
CA ARG A 20 15.19 -4.22 -2.37
C ARG A 20 16.19 -5.36 -2.32
N ILE A 21 15.79 -6.54 -2.78
CA ILE A 21 16.67 -7.69 -2.99
C ILE A 21 16.40 -8.28 -4.36
N GLY A 22 17.44 -8.57 -5.12
CA GLY A 22 17.33 -9.28 -6.40
C GLY A 22 17.12 -10.77 -6.19
N PHE A 23 16.40 -11.40 -7.08
CA PHE A 23 16.27 -12.86 -7.12
C PHE A 23 16.59 -13.37 -8.54
N ASP A 24 17.57 -14.22 -8.64
CA ASP A 24 17.92 -14.94 -9.87
C ASP A 24 17.09 -16.21 -9.95
N ALA A 25 16.07 -16.20 -10.80
CA ALA A 25 15.13 -17.33 -10.93
C ALA A 25 15.79 -18.57 -11.54
N ASP A 26 16.80 -18.41 -12.41
CA ASP A 26 17.47 -19.52 -13.06
C ASP A 26 18.39 -20.28 -12.11
N ARG A 27 19.00 -19.54 -11.17
CA ARG A 27 19.90 -20.11 -10.16
C ARG A 27 19.21 -20.38 -8.82
N GLY A 28 17.98 -19.86 -8.63
CA GLY A 28 17.28 -19.92 -7.35
C GLY A 28 18.02 -19.17 -6.24
N ALA A 29 18.77 -18.13 -6.56
CA ALA A 29 19.63 -17.42 -5.64
C ALA A 29 19.17 -15.98 -5.37
N TRP A 30 19.32 -15.54 -4.12
CA TRP A 30 19.10 -14.17 -3.71
C TRP A 30 20.38 -13.35 -3.85
N GLY A 31 20.23 -12.11 -4.31
CA GLY A 31 21.31 -11.13 -4.36
C GLY A 31 21.50 -10.39 -3.04
N ASP A 32 22.28 -9.33 -3.06
CA ASP A 32 22.49 -8.47 -1.91
C ASP A 32 21.27 -7.58 -1.62
N VAL A 33 21.08 -7.27 -0.34
CA VAL A 33 20.04 -6.34 0.11
C VAL A 33 20.50 -4.90 -0.17
N GLU A 34 19.69 -4.14 -0.88
CA GLU A 34 19.90 -2.73 -1.16
C GLU A 34 18.88 -1.89 -0.40
N THR A 35 19.35 -0.86 0.33
CA THR A 35 18.47 0.13 0.95
C THR A 35 18.10 1.19 -0.07
N LEU A 36 16.82 1.30 -0.42
CA LEU A 36 16.30 2.32 -1.33
C LEU A 36 15.97 3.62 -0.60
N VAL A 37 15.37 3.52 0.60
CA VAL A 37 15.06 4.67 1.46
C VAL A 37 15.36 4.29 2.90
N SER A 38 16.19 5.09 3.56
CA SER A 38 16.51 4.88 4.97
C SER A 38 15.59 5.71 5.88
N ALA A 39 14.90 5.03 6.78
CA ALA A 39 14.07 5.67 7.80
C ALA A 39 14.92 6.53 8.75
N LYS A 40 16.16 6.12 9.02
CA LYS A 40 17.10 6.88 9.84
C LYS A 40 17.47 8.24 9.23
N GLU A 41 17.61 8.29 7.90
CA GLU A 41 18.00 9.52 7.19
C GLU A 41 16.81 10.45 6.98
N THR A 42 15.64 9.89 6.70
CA THR A 42 14.42 10.66 6.41
C THR A 42 13.63 11.05 7.65
N GLY A 43 13.80 10.33 8.75
CA GLY A 43 12.95 10.43 9.94
C GLY A 43 11.55 9.84 9.74
N LEU A 44 11.29 9.18 8.59
CA LEU A 44 9.98 8.62 8.21
C LEU A 44 10.13 7.13 7.91
N GLY A 45 9.13 6.34 8.29
CA GLY A 45 9.05 4.92 7.96
C GLY A 45 8.30 4.69 6.65
N CYS A 46 8.78 3.74 5.84
CA CYS A 46 8.17 3.35 4.57
C CYS A 46 7.20 2.18 4.75
N THR A 47 6.06 2.23 4.04
CA THR A 47 5.05 1.16 4.05
C THR A 47 4.42 0.96 2.67
N PHE A 48 3.86 -0.23 2.44
CA PHE A 48 3.08 -0.59 1.25
C PHE A 48 3.78 -0.31 -0.10
N PRO A 49 5.01 -0.79 -0.33
CA PRO A 49 5.65 -0.62 -1.62
C PRO A 49 4.94 -1.44 -2.71
N THR A 50 4.63 -0.79 -3.83
CA THR A 50 4.05 -1.43 -5.02
C THR A 50 4.75 -0.94 -6.28
N VAL A 51 5.27 -1.87 -7.07
CA VAL A 51 5.92 -1.56 -8.35
C VAL A 51 4.84 -1.40 -9.43
N SER A 52 4.99 -0.41 -10.31
CA SER A 52 4.14 -0.30 -11.49
C SER A 52 4.33 -1.50 -12.41
N PRO A 53 3.29 -1.99 -13.10
CA PRO A 53 3.39 -3.18 -13.97
C PRO A 53 4.47 -3.12 -15.04
N ASP A 54 4.85 -1.92 -15.50
CA ASP A 54 5.94 -1.69 -16.45
C ASP A 54 7.34 -1.70 -15.81
N GLY A 55 7.42 -1.81 -14.47
CA GLY A 55 8.66 -1.86 -13.72
C GLY A 55 9.39 -0.52 -13.56
N ARG A 56 8.82 0.61 -14.01
CA ARG A 56 9.48 1.92 -13.99
C ARG A 56 9.41 2.63 -12.67
N PHE A 57 8.27 2.53 -11.99
CA PHE A 57 7.99 3.29 -10.79
C PHE A 57 7.70 2.38 -9.59
N LEU A 58 8.11 2.85 -8.43
CA LEU A 58 7.76 2.27 -7.14
C LEU A 58 6.94 3.30 -6.35
N LEU A 59 5.68 2.97 -6.08
CA LEU A 59 4.78 3.77 -5.26
C LEU A 59 4.77 3.21 -3.84
N PHE A 60 4.92 4.07 -2.83
CA PHE A 60 4.97 3.68 -1.42
C PHE A 60 4.45 4.81 -0.54
N CYS A 61 4.16 4.49 0.71
CA CYS A 61 3.78 5.47 1.70
C CYS A 61 4.94 5.78 2.64
N MET A 62 5.04 7.04 3.07
CA MET A 62 5.89 7.40 4.20
C MET A 62 5.05 8.04 5.31
N THR A 63 5.42 7.74 6.56
CA THR A 63 4.75 8.23 7.77
C THR A 63 5.76 8.44 8.89
N ASP A 64 5.44 9.32 9.82
CA ASP A 64 6.31 9.64 10.97
C ASP A 64 6.51 8.46 11.93
N ARG A 65 5.62 7.47 11.91
CA ARG A 65 5.66 6.33 12.84
C ARG A 65 4.97 5.10 12.30
N GLY A 66 5.56 3.96 12.57
CA GLY A 66 5.03 2.63 12.69
C GLY A 66 4.17 2.12 11.54
N SER A 67 3.51 1.03 11.80
CA SER A 67 2.55 0.37 10.95
C SER A 67 1.15 1.03 11.01
N PHE A 68 0.23 0.62 10.12
CA PHE A 68 -1.13 1.14 10.01
C PHE A 68 -1.21 2.61 9.60
N SER A 69 -0.57 2.93 8.50
CA SER A 69 -0.51 4.27 7.91
C SER A 69 -1.88 4.94 7.75
N ILE A 70 -2.94 4.19 7.45
CA ILE A 70 -4.30 4.74 7.23
C ILE A 70 -4.92 5.38 8.48
N VAL A 71 -4.50 4.99 9.67
CA VAL A 71 -5.01 5.57 10.94
C VAL A 71 -4.18 6.75 11.42
N ARG A 72 -3.09 7.08 10.70
CA ARG A 72 -2.19 8.18 11.04
C ARG A 72 -2.49 9.41 10.20
N GLN A 73 -2.53 10.57 10.82
CA GLN A 73 -2.43 11.82 10.09
C GLN A 73 -1.02 11.94 9.52
N GLY A 74 -0.87 12.52 8.34
CA GLY A 74 0.44 12.73 7.73
C GLY A 74 1.07 11.48 7.11
N THR A 75 0.27 10.51 6.71
CA THR A 75 0.72 9.46 5.79
C THR A 75 0.55 9.93 4.37
N ASP A 76 1.64 9.96 3.63
CA ASP A 76 1.73 10.50 2.28
C ASP A 76 2.18 9.44 1.28
N LEU A 77 1.76 9.60 0.03
CA LEU A 77 2.20 8.82 -1.12
C LEU A 77 3.49 9.42 -1.71
N TYR A 78 4.46 8.56 -1.97
CA TYR A 78 5.73 8.88 -2.61
C TYR A 78 5.92 8.00 -3.83
N LEU A 79 6.52 8.57 -4.88
CA LEU A 79 6.84 7.86 -6.12
C LEU A 79 8.34 7.90 -6.35
N MET A 80 8.94 6.73 -6.55
CA MET A 80 10.34 6.56 -6.93
C MET A 80 10.42 6.16 -8.40
N ASP A 81 11.30 6.82 -9.15
CA ASP A 81 11.82 6.33 -10.42
C ASP A 81 12.90 5.27 -10.10
N ILE A 82 12.62 4.02 -10.43
CA ILE A 82 13.46 2.87 -10.04
C ILE A 82 14.83 2.93 -10.69
N GLU A 83 14.91 3.37 -11.94
CA GLU A 83 16.17 3.48 -12.68
C GLU A 83 17.06 4.59 -12.12
N LYS A 84 16.47 5.76 -11.87
CA LYS A 84 17.19 6.92 -11.32
C LYS A 84 17.44 6.84 -9.83
N LYS A 85 16.78 5.93 -9.12
CA LYS A 85 16.80 5.81 -7.64
C LYS A 85 16.46 7.12 -6.93
N SER A 86 15.61 7.94 -7.56
CA SER A 86 15.15 9.20 -7.01
C SER A 86 13.67 9.16 -6.73
N TYR A 87 13.23 9.73 -5.61
CA TYR A 87 11.83 9.73 -5.23
C TYR A 87 11.35 11.12 -4.83
N LYS A 88 10.06 11.32 -4.93
CA LYS A 88 9.40 12.57 -4.56
C LYS A 88 8.07 12.29 -3.85
N LYS A 89 7.68 13.19 -2.96
CA LYS A 89 6.33 13.25 -2.43
C LYS A 89 5.39 13.63 -3.57
N LEU A 90 4.27 12.94 -3.71
CA LEU A 90 3.27 13.28 -4.73
C LEU A 90 2.46 14.52 -4.32
N GLU A 91 2.22 15.42 -5.26
CA GLU A 91 1.43 16.65 -5.03
C GLU A 91 -0.05 16.38 -4.79
N ILE A 92 -0.51 15.16 -5.08
CA ILE A 92 -1.88 14.73 -4.85
C ILE A 92 -2.22 14.41 -3.39
N ASN A 93 -1.23 14.42 -2.52
CA ASN A 93 -1.45 14.20 -1.10
C ASN A 93 -2.30 15.31 -0.48
N SER A 94 -2.94 15.02 0.63
CA SER A 94 -3.78 15.93 1.41
C SER A 94 -3.22 16.15 2.81
N ASP A 95 -3.88 16.98 3.60
CA ASP A 95 -3.54 17.18 5.03
C ASP A 95 -3.97 15.99 5.90
N HIS A 96 -4.59 14.98 5.30
CA HIS A 96 -5.01 13.74 5.95
C HIS A 96 -4.25 12.54 5.37
N SER A 97 -4.49 11.36 5.95
CA SER A 97 -3.86 10.13 5.46
C SER A 97 -4.27 9.79 4.03
N ASP A 98 -3.26 9.59 3.20
CA ASP A 98 -3.34 9.06 1.84
C ASP A 98 -2.53 7.77 1.77
N SER A 99 -3.17 6.61 1.53
CA SER A 99 -2.53 5.31 1.67
C SER A 99 -3.26 4.21 0.89
N TYR A 100 -2.85 2.94 1.07
CA TYR A 100 -3.49 1.75 0.47
C TYR A 100 -3.74 1.88 -1.03
N HIS A 101 -2.67 2.14 -1.74
CA HIS A 101 -2.69 2.34 -3.18
C HIS A 101 -2.53 1.03 -3.96
N ALA A 102 -2.99 1.06 -5.21
CA ALA A 102 -2.76 0.02 -6.20
C ALA A 102 -2.60 0.64 -7.59
N TRP A 103 -1.83 -0.05 -8.46
CA TRP A 103 -1.64 0.32 -9.86
C TRP A 103 -2.66 -0.35 -10.77
N SER A 104 -3.08 0.36 -11.81
CA SER A 104 -3.74 -0.27 -12.95
C SER A 104 -2.75 -1.07 -13.80
N SER A 105 -3.21 -2.09 -14.50
CA SER A 105 -2.39 -2.97 -15.33
C SER A 105 -1.61 -2.26 -16.44
N ASN A 106 -2.04 -1.07 -16.86
CA ASN A 106 -1.36 -0.25 -17.88
C ASN A 106 -0.37 0.76 -17.29
N SER A 107 -0.09 0.71 -15.99
CA SER A 107 0.85 1.61 -15.27
C SER A 107 0.50 3.10 -15.28
N LYS A 108 -0.70 3.47 -15.73
CA LYS A 108 -1.11 4.88 -15.94
C LYS A 108 -2.05 5.41 -14.86
N TRP A 109 -2.67 4.54 -14.08
CA TRP A 109 -3.60 4.95 -13.06
C TRP A 109 -3.23 4.34 -11.72
N ILE A 110 -3.46 5.12 -10.69
CA ILE A 110 -3.42 4.65 -9.32
C ILE A 110 -4.77 4.86 -8.66
N ILE A 111 -5.17 3.92 -7.82
CA ILE A 111 -6.27 4.09 -6.88
C ILE A 111 -5.69 4.07 -5.47
N PHE A 112 -6.20 4.90 -4.58
CA PHE A 112 -5.74 4.97 -3.20
C PHE A 112 -6.85 5.38 -2.26
N THR A 113 -6.69 5.05 -0.99
CA THR A 113 -7.61 5.47 0.07
C THR A 113 -7.13 6.78 0.66
N SER A 114 -8.05 7.74 0.78
CA SER A 114 -7.80 9.05 1.35
C SER A 114 -8.89 9.44 2.34
N LYS A 115 -8.49 10.11 3.40
CA LYS A 115 -9.40 10.71 4.39
C LYS A 115 -9.64 12.21 4.19
N ARG A 116 -9.27 12.75 3.04
CA ARG A 116 -9.27 14.20 2.73
C ARG A 116 -10.61 14.90 2.84
N THR A 117 -11.71 14.17 2.80
CA THR A 117 -13.05 14.78 2.83
C THR A 117 -13.44 15.25 4.24
N GLU A 118 -13.34 14.38 5.22
CA GLU A 118 -13.74 14.69 6.60
C GLU A 118 -12.75 14.21 7.68
N GLY A 119 -11.62 13.65 7.28
CA GLY A 119 -10.56 13.19 8.19
C GLY A 119 -10.83 11.86 8.90
N ILE A 120 -12.02 11.30 8.77
CA ILE A 120 -12.48 10.11 9.52
C ILE A 120 -12.53 8.88 8.62
N PHE A 121 -13.36 8.92 7.61
CA PHE A 121 -13.63 7.78 6.74
C PHE A 121 -12.74 7.80 5.50
N GLY A 122 -12.11 6.65 5.21
CA GLY A 122 -11.35 6.46 3.98
C GLY A 122 -12.27 6.29 2.78
N LYS A 123 -12.06 7.09 1.74
CA LYS A 123 -12.74 7.01 0.45
C LYS A 123 -11.74 6.74 -0.65
N PHE A 124 -12.17 6.09 -1.73
CA PHE A 124 -11.30 5.83 -2.87
C PHE A 124 -11.16 7.04 -3.76
N PHE A 125 -9.92 7.35 -4.08
CA PHE A 125 -9.54 8.35 -5.08
C PHE A 125 -8.73 7.70 -6.18
N ILE A 126 -8.90 8.18 -7.40
CA ILE A 126 -8.16 7.73 -8.56
C ILE A 126 -7.38 8.91 -9.15
N SER A 127 -6.13 8.66 -9.54
CA SER A 127 -5.28 9.66 -10.19
C SER A 127 -4.54 9.06 -11.38
N TYR A 128 -4.35 9.87 -12.42
CA TYR A 128 -3.53 9.55 -13.57
C TYR A 128 -2.06 9.86 -13.27
N ILE A 129 -1.16 8.94 -13.64
CA ILE A 129 0.28 9.12 -13.58
C ILE A 129 0.79 9.25 -15.02
N ASP A 130 1.43 10.36 -15.34
CA ASP A 130 2.01 10.60 -16.65
C ASP A 130 3.37 9.88 -16.85
N GLU A 131 3.91 9.94 -18.04
CA GLU A 131 5.19 9.31 -18.38
C GLU A 131 6.39 9.89 -17.60
N GLY A 132 6.28 11.10 -17.10
CA GLY A 132 7.26 11.73 -16.21
C GLY A 132 7.11 11.37 -14.73
N GLY A 133 6.12 10.52 -14.38
CA GLY A 133 5.81 10.17 -12.99
C GLY A 133 5.14 11.31 -12.23
N ASN A 134 4.41 12.21 -12.90
CA ASN A 134 3.62 13.23 -12.23
C ASN A 134 2.20 12.72 -12.04
N ALA A 135 1.72 12.82 -10.81
CA ALA A 135 0.35 12.48 -10.48
C ALA A 135 -0.56 13.70 -10.76
N HIS A 136 -1.65 13.45 -11.48
CA HIS A 136 -2.65 14.47 -11.80
C HIS A 136 -3.72 14.56 -10.72
N LYS A 137 -4.51 15.65 -10.74
CA LYS A 137 -5.55 15.93 -9.75
C LYS A 137 -6.39 14.68 -9.46
N PRO A 138 -6.46 14.24 -8.20
CA PRO A 138 -7.20 13.05 -7.84
C PRO A 138 -8.70 13.31 -7.89
N LEU A 139 -9.44 12.31 -8.34
CA LEU A 139 -10.90 12.31 -8.39
C LEU A 139 -11.44 11.31 -7.38
N LEU A 140 -12.44 11.71 -6.60
CA LEU A 140 -13.23 10.79 -5.79
C LEU A 140 -13.87 9.76 -6.72
N LEU A 141 -13.66 8.48 -6.45
CA LEU A 141 -14.19 7.40 -7.29
C LEU A 141 -15.73 7.50 -7.32
N PRO A 142 -16.35 7.78 -8.49
CA PRO A 142 -17.78 7.96 -8.56
C PRO A 142 -18.51 6.67 -8.26
N GLN A 143 -19.65 6.79 -7.60
CA GLN A 143 -20.55 5.69 -7.33
C GLN A 143 -21.80 5.82 -8.21
N GLN A 144 -22.48 4.70 -8.42
CA GLN A 144 -23.71 4.67 -9.22
C GLN A 144 -24.79 5.62 -8.67
N ASN A 145 -24.88 5.74 -7.34
CA ASN A 145 -25.69 6.75 -6.68
C ASN A 145 -24.81 7.98 -6.38
N PRO A 146 -25.07 9.17 -6.97
CA PRO A 146 -24.30 10.38 -6.70
C PRO A 146 -24.27 10.81 -5.23
N ARG A 147 -25.33 10.45 -4.48
CA ARG A 147 -25.46 10.75 -3.04
C ARG A 147 -24.86 9.69 -2.12
N PHE A 148 -24.20 8.69 -2.68
CA PHE A 148 -23.65 7.56 -1.92
C PHE A 148 -22.78 8.01 -0.74
N TYR A 149 -21.95 9.03 -0.95
CA TYR A 149 -21.02 9.48 0.07
C TYR A 149 -21.62 10.44 1.11
N GLU A 150 -22.84 10.96 0.93
CA GLU A 150 -23.48 11.89 1.87
C GLU A 150 -23.74 11.24 3.25
N ASN A 151 -24.07 9.96 3.25
CA ASN A 151 -24.35 9.17 4.46
C ASN A 151 -23.38 8.00 4.65
N PHE A 152 -22.20 8.06 4.04
CA PHE A 152 -21.23 6.99 4.07
C PHE A 152 -20.41 7.03 5.38
N THR A 153 -20.70 6.12 6.30
CA THR A 153 -20.07 6.01 7.62
C THR A 153 -19.09 4.84 7.74
N LYS A 154 -18.64 4.31 6.60
CA LYS A 154 -17.66 3.22 6.55
C LYS A 154 -16.35 3.72 5.95
N SER A 155 -15.26 2.99 6.19
CA SER A 155 -13.99 3.24 5.51
C SER A 155 -13.74 2.18 4.47
N PHE A 156 -13.45 2.60 3.25
CA PHE A 156 -12.77 1.75 2.30
C PHE A 156 -11.29 1.65 2.69
N GLN A 157 -10.68 0.47 2.51
CA GLN A 157 -9.28 0.31 2.87
C GLN A 157 -8.42 0.13 1.62
N ARG A 158 -8.50 -1.01 0.96
CA ARG A 158 -7.66 -1.30 -0.18
C ARG A 158 -8.51 -1.65 -1.39
N ALA A 159 -8.29 -0.96 -2.49
CA ALA A 159 -8.84 -1.30 -3.79
C ALA A 159 -7.79 -2.00 -4.64
N GLU A 160 -8.27 -2.83 -5.55
CA GLU A 160 -7.47 -3.45 -6.61
C GLU A 160 -8.16 -3.20 -7.95
N PHE A 161 -7.37 -3.02 -9.00
CA PHE A 161 -7.89 -3.00 -10.37
C PHE A 161 -8.04 -4.43 -10.88
N THR A 162 -9.15 -4.70 -11.56
CA THR A 162 -9.36 -5.96 -12.27
C THR A 162 -9.41 -5.72 -13.77
N THR A 163 -8.89 -6.66 -14.55
CA THR A 163 -8.91 -6.60 -16.02
C THR A 163 -10.19 -7.17 -16.62
N ALA A 164 -11.00 -7.83 -15.79
CA ALA A 164 -12.29 -8.39 -16.18
C ALA A 164 -13.31 -8.20 -15.06
N PRO A 165 -14.61 -8.16 -15.37
CA PRO A 165 -15.67 -8.16 -14.37
C PRO A 165 -15.59 -9.40 -13.49
N ILE A 166 -15.85 -9.24 -12.19
CA ILE A 166 -16.09 -10.38 -11.31
C ILE A 166 -17.40 -11.03 -11.73
N LYS A 167 -17.33 -12.27 -12.22
CA LYS A 167 -18.48 -12.98 -12.83
C LYS A 167 -19.59 -13.27 -11.82
N ASP A 168 -19.22 -13.54 -10.58
CA ASP A 168 -20.16 -13.83 -9.51
C ASP A 168 -19.64 -13.29 -8.18
N PRO A 169 -20.12 -12.12 -7.73
CA PRO A 169 -19.77 -11.60 -6.41
C PRO A 169 -20.23 -12.51 -5.25
N ALA A 170 -21.27 -13.34 -5.43
CA ALA A 170 -21.73 -14.26 -4.41
C ALA A 170 -20.72 -15.39 -4.18
N TYR A 171 -19.98 -15.81 -5.21
CA TYR A 171 -18.91 -16.80 -5.09
C TYR A 171 -17.82 -16.41 -4.07
N LEU A 172 -17.56 -15.12 -3.90
CA LEU A 172 -16.62 -14.65 -2.89
C LEU A 172 -17.16 -14.89 -1.46
N ASN A 173 -18.48 -14.76 -1.27
CA ASN A 173 -19.10 -15.08 0.02
C ASN A 173 -19.05 -16.59 0.29
N ASP A 174 -19.30 -17.41 -0.73
CA ASP A 174 -19.21 -18.87 -0.62
C ASP A 174 -17.78 -19.32 -0.24
N ILE A 175 -16.75 -18.67 -0.80
CA ILE A 175 -15.34 -18.95 -0.41
C ILE A 175 -15.07 -18.53 1.04
N ILE A 176 -15.63 -17.40 1.49
CA ILE A 176 -15.44 -16.90 2.86
C ILE A 176 -16.19 -17.79 3.86
N ASP A 177 -17.37 -18.24 3.48
CA ASP A 177 -18.25 -19.10 4.32
C ASP A 177 -17.86 -20.59 4.23
N ASP A 178 -17.10 -20.98 3.19
CA ASP A 178 -16.56 -22.34 3.08
C ASP A 178 -15.46 -22.54 4.14
N THR A 179 -15.89 -22.93 5.33
CA THR A 179 -15.02 -23.41 6.40
C THR A 179 -14.37 -24.77 6.07
N GLY A 180 -14.26 -25.07 4.77
CA GLY A 180 -13.59 -26.25 4.24
C GLY A 180 -12.24 -26.47 4.87
N LYS A 181 -11.95 -27.69 5.22
CA LYS A 181 -10.78 -28.29 5.86
C LYS A 181 -9.71 -27.27 6.34
N ILE A 182 -9.77 -26.96 7.62
CA ILE A 182 -8.69 -26.24 8.27
C ILE A 182 -7.38 -27.02 8.01
N ILE A 183 -6.54 -26.49 7.15
CA ILE A 183 -5.19 -27.02 6.96
C ILE A 183 -4.38 -26.53 8.15
N THR A 184 -4.16 -27.41 9.11
CA THR A 184 -3.24 -27.14 10.23
C THR A 184 -1.83 -27.11 9.66
N ALA A 185 -1.22 -25.93 9.64
CA ALA A 185 0.20 -25.83 9.31
C ALA A 185 1.02 -26.52 10.38
N ALA A 186 1.77 -27.57 10.02
CA ALA A 186 2.77 -28.18 10.88
C ALA A 186 4.05 -27.35 10.79
N TYR A 187 4.48 -26.77 11.91
CA TYR A 187 5.78 -26.12 12.03
C TYR A 187 6.81 -27.20 12.37
N GLU A 188 7.71 -27.50 11.45
CA GLU A 188 8.91 -28.29 11.75
C GLU A 188 9.98 -27.38 12.35
N GLU A 189 10.28 -27.56 13.64
CA GLU A 189 11.46 -26.96 14.27
C GLU A 189 12.72 -27.54 13.62
N ASN A 190 13.35 -26.77 12.74
CA ASN A 190 14.70 -27.06 12.30
C ASN A 190 15.65 -26.94 13.52
N LYS A 191 15.92 -28.03 14.18
CA LYS A 191 17.03 -28.13 15.16
C LYS A 191 18.34 -27.95 14.39
N ARG A 192 18.92 -26.76 14.49
CA ARG A 192 20.34 -26.51 14.21
C ARG A 192 21.14 -26.59 15.50
#